data_e340ae175fd3703c7ec089a63d32227d
#
_entry.id   e340ae175fd3703c7ec089a63d32227d
#
_cell.length_a   1.000
_cell.length_b   1.000
_cell.length_c   1.000
_cell.angle_alpha   90.00
_cell.angle_beta   90.00
_cell.angle_gamma   90.00
#
_symmetry.space_group_name_H-M   'P 1'
#
loop_
_entity.id
_entity.type
_entity.pdbx_description
1 polymer ?
#
loop_
_entity_poly.entity_id
_entity_poly.type
_entity_poly.pdbx_seq_one_letter_code
_entity_poly.pdbx_strand_id
1 'polypeptide(L)'
;MNAATLDNPLDAASLPFVSVIMPVRNEAGFIARLLDQLLVQDYPTDRIEIVVADGMSDDGTREILDRYLLQYPRIKVVDNPRRITPAALNAAITAARGEVISRVDGHCEVATDFIRQNVRLLAEHPEAWVVGGPIVHAGKSRFGQAVAVAMSHPGGVGMATHRFENYEGYVEGAQFPTFHRWVFDRIGMFDEKLVRNQDDELNYRINQAGGKSYVSPRVKYVYYVRGRVGQLFKQYFHYSFWRIPVIRKHKKPTTLRQVVPPLFFLTMLALVVLGIWLRQPLVALTLPAVYVAALVAIGASLVPRKGLAVAALVPLALATMHVAYAAGFCYGLFALGFHRGAWDVGSPMTSLSR
;
A
#
# COMPACT_ATOMS: atom_id res chain seq x y z
N MET A 1 -28.00 27.80 9.99
CA MET A 1 -27.61 27.01 11.19
C MET A 1 -26.09 27.02 11.26
N ASN A 2 -25.53 27.52 12.34
CA ASN A 2 -24.17 28.00 12.50
C ASN A 2 -23.08 26.93 12.28
N ALA A 3 -22.12 27.26 11.38
CA ALA A 3 -20.87 26.53 11.16
C ALA A 3 -19.76 26.88 12.19
N ALA A 4 -20.12 26.97 13.47
CA ALA A 4 -19.22 27.39 14.53
C ALA A 4 -19.43 26.52 15.78
N THR A 5 -18.97 25.26 15.75
CA THR A 5 -18.78 24.42 16.95
C THR A 5 -18.06 23.10 16.66
N LEU A 6 -16.95 23.11 15.93
CA LEU A 6 -16.06 21.93 15.80
C LEU A 6 -14.61 22.21 16.27
N ASP A 7 -14.40 23.29 17.01
CA ASP A 7 -13.14 23.56 17.72
C ASP A 7 -13.22 23.10 19.20
N ASN A 8 -13.97 22.03 19.50
CA ASN A 8 -13.85 21.45 20.82
C ASN A 8 -12.57 20.60 20.82
N PRO A 9 -11.47 21.01 21.50
CA PRO A 9 -10.32 20.16 21.66
C PRO A 9 -10.84 18.89 22.35
N LEU A 10 -10.63 17.73 21.72
CA LEU A 10 -10.81 16.45 22.41
C LEU A 10 -10.10 16.61 23.76
N ASP A 11 -10.84 16.52 24.83
CA ASP A 11 -10.31 16.74 26.18
C ASP A 11 -9.08 15.83 26.32
N ALA A 12 -7.92 16.38 26.65
CA ALA A 12 -6.67 15.62 26.68
C ALA A 12 -6.77 14.35 27.55
N ALA A 13 -7.66 14.39 28.54
CA ALA A 13 -7.97 13.29 29.45
C ALA A 13 -8.77 12.14 28.74
N SER A 14 -9.49 12.43 27.65
CA SER A 14 -10.34 11.46 26.93
C SER A 14 -9.67 10.87 25.67
N LEU A 15 -8.45 11.31 25.34
CA LEU A 15 -7.73 10.81 24.17
C LEU A 15 -7.32 9.34 24.36
N PRO A 16 -7.55 8.45 23.36
CA PRO A 16 -7.16 7.05 23.46
C PRO A 16 -5.64 6.88 23.48
N PHE A 17 -5.17 5.80 24.09
CA PHE A 17 -3.76 5.44 23.99
C PHE A 17 -3.48 4.84 22.60
N VAL A 18 -2.53 5.42 21.86
CA VAL A 18 -2.17 5.02 20.48
C VAL A 18 -0.86 4.25 20.47
N SER A 19 -0.84 3.09 19.85
CA SER A 19 0.38 2.38 19.50
C SER A 19 0.66 2.54 18.03
N VAL A 20 1.77 3.20 17.68
CA VAL A 20 2.29 3.25 16.31
C VAL A 20 3.11 1.98 16.08
N ILE A 21 2.67 1.13 15.15
CA ILE A 21 3.34 -0.11 14.79
C ILE A 21 4.13 0.03 13.49
N MET A 22 5.38 -0.41 13.48
CA MET A 22 6.28 -0.24 12.36
C MET A 22 6.95 -1.57 11.99
N PRO A 23 6.61 -2.19 10.85
CA PRO A 23 7.38 -3.29 10.29
C PRO A 23 8.63 -2.71 9.60
N VAL A 24 9.81 -3.10 10.07
CA VAL A 24 11.09 -2.56 9.59
C VAL A 24 12.02 -3.71 9.19
N ARG A 25 12.70 -3.55 8.06
CA ARG A 25 13.85 -4.37 7.70
C ARG A 25 14.72 -3.62 6.68
N ASN A 26 15.98 -3.39 7.05
CA ASN A 26 16.97 -2.73 6.20
C ASN A 26 16.52 -1.34 5.74
N GLU A 27 16.26 -0.46 6.71
CA GLU A 27 15.75 0.91 6.53
C GLU A 27 16.70 1.98 7.08
N ALA A 28 18.02 1.68 7.19
CA ALA A 28 19.02 2.60 7.78
C ALA A 28 18.96 4.02 7.18
N GLY A 29 18.60 4.15 5.89
CA GLY A 29 18.50 5.44 5.22
C GLY A 29 17.24 6.25 5.53
N PHE A 30 16.25 5.71 6.27
CA PHE A 30 14.95 6.32 6.50
C PHE A 30 14.52 6.34 7.96
N ILE A 31 14.88 5.30 8.72
CA ILE A 31 14.30 5.02 10.04
C ILE A 31 14.53 6.15 11.05
N ALA A 32 15.73 6.76 11.10
CA ALA A 32 16.03 7.84 12.02
C ALA A 32 15.08 9.03 11.80
N ARG A 33 14.96 9.49 10.54
CA ARG A 33 14.09 10.61 10.18
C ARG A 33 12.61 10.33 10.50
N LEU A 34 12.16 9.10 10.25
CA LEU A 34 10.79 8.71 10.56
C LEU A 34 10.53 8.67 12.06
N LEU A 35 11.47 8.14 12.86
CA LEU A 35 11.35 8.15 14.32
C LEU A 35 11.32 9.60 14.85
N ASP A 36 12.16 10.50 14.32
CA ASP A 36 12.12 11.92 14.70
C ASP A 36 10.75 12.54 14.42
N GLN A 37 10.13 12.25 13.26
CA GLN A 37 8.79 12.73 12.92
C GLN A 37 7.70 12.16 13.86
N LEU A 38 7.84 10.92 14.29
CA LEU A 38 6.91 10.30 15.23
C LEU A 38 7.10 10.79 16.67
N LEU A 39 8.30 11.20 17.03
CA LEU A 39 8.60 11.77 18.34
C LEU A 39 8.06 13.18 18.54
N VAL A 40 7.84 13.94 17.44
CA VAL A 40 7.29 15.31 17.47
C VAL A 40 5.84 15.38 17.06
N GLN A 41 5.09 14.26 17.13
CA GLN A 41 3.65 14.27 16.82
C GLN A 41 2.89 15.19 17.74
N ASP A 42 1.91 15.90 17.18
CA ASP A 42 0.96 16.73 17.91
C ASP A 42 -0.09 15.84 18.61
N TYR A 43 0.38 15.08 19.59
CA TYR A 43 -0.41 14.17 20.41
C TYR A 43 0.26 14.02 21.79
N PRO A 44 -0.48 13.85 22.92
CA PRO A 44 0.13 13.74 24.24
C PRO A 44 1.16 12.61 24.30
N THR A 45 2.35 12.94 24.77
CA THR A 45 3.51 12.01 24.77
C THR A 45 3.35 10.83 25.70
N ASP A 46 2.48 10.94 26.72
CA ASP A 46 2.09 9.89 27.65
C ASP A 46 0.98 8.98 27.10
N ARG A 47 0.38 9.36 25.96
CA ARG A 47 -0.70 8.63 25.27
C ARG A 47 -0.25 8.00 23.94
N ILE A 48 1.05 7.93 23.66
CA ILE A 48 1.60 7.33 22.45
C ILE A 48 2.80 6.45 22.76
N GLU A 49 2.85 5.28 22.17
CA GLU A 49 4.05 4.44 22.09
C GLU A 49 4.37 4.09 20.63
N ILE A 50 5.63 3.79 20.36
CA ILE A 50 6.11 3.37 19.05
C ILE A 50 6.67 1.96 19.20
N VAL A 51 6.11 0.99 18.48
CA VAL A 51 6.53 -0.42 18.50
C VAL A 51 7.10 -0.78 17.15
N VAL A 52 8.42 -0.91 17.09
CA VAL A 52 9.16 -1.28 15.88
C VAL A 52 9.40 -2.78 15.88
N ALA A 53 8.92 -3.49 14.85
CA ALA A 53 9.23 -4.90 14.65
C ALA A 53 10.34 -5.04 13.60
N ASP A 54 11.56 -5.30 14.09
CA ASP A 54 12.76 -5.42 13.25
C ASP A 54 12.89 -6.82 12.66
N GLY A 55 12.90 -6.90 11.33
CA GLY A 55 13.06 -8.12 10.54
C GLY A 55 14.50 -8.64 10.51
N MET A 56 15.26 -8.54 11.60
CA MET A 56 16.68 -8.93 11.68
C MET A 56 17.51 -8.16 10.65
N SER A 57 17.45 -6.84 10.74
CA SER A 57 18.18 -5.93 9.85
C SER A 57 19.71 -6.09 10.00
N ASP A 58 20.43 -5.94 8.87
CA ASP A 58 21.87 -6.12 8.73
C ASP A 58 22.57 -4.97 7.99
N ASP A 59 21.90 -3.81 7.85
CA ASP A 59 22.37 -2.61 7.13
C ASP A 59 22.68 -1.41 8.03
N GLY A 60 22.71 -1.59 9.37
CA GLY A 60 22.84 -0.49 10.34
C GLY A 60 21.52 0.02 10.91
N THR A 61 20.38 -0.52 10.48
CA THR A 61 19.05 -0.16 11.02
C THR A 61 18.97 -0.46 12.53
N ARG A 62 19.46 -1.63 12.97
CA ARG A 62 19.37 -2.06 14.36
C ARG A 62 20.17 -1.14 15.28
N GLU A 63 21.35 -0.74 14.91
CA GLU A 63 22.20 0.17 15.66
C GLU A 63 21.55 1.56 15.81
N ILE A 64 20.78 1.99 14.80
CA ILE A 64 19.98 3.21 14.90
C ILE A 64 18.86 3.02 15.93
N LEU A 65 18.12 1.93 15.84
CA LEU A 65 17.03 1.63 16.77
C LEU A 65 17.49 1.55 18.22
N ASP A 66 18.64 0.90 18.47
CA ASP A 66 19.21 0.76 19.83
C ASP A 66 19.56 2.11 20.45
N ARG A 67 20.04 3.08 19.65
CA ARG A 67 20.28 4.46 20.12
C ARG A 67 18.99 5.17 20.54
N TYR A 68 17.90 4.98 19.78
CA TYR A 68 16.60 5.58 20.12
C TYR A 68 15.98 4.93 21.35
N LEU A 69 16.14 3.62 21.54
CA LEU A 69 15.67 2.91 22.76
C LEU A 69 16.27 3.48 24.02
N LEU A 70 17.56 3.83 24.02
CA LEU A 70 18.25 4.42 25.15
C LEU A 70 17.75 5.81 25.52
N GLN A 71 17.22 6.57 24.56
CA GLN A 71 16.81 7.96 24.73
C GLN A 71 15.30 8.13 24.96
N TYR A 72 14.48 7.22 24.42
CA TYR A 72 13.04 7.39 24.37
C TYR A 72 12.28 6.17 24.92
N PRO A 73 11.87 6.16 26.20
CA PRO A 73 11.21 5.01 26.83
C PRO A 73 9.88 4.57 26.19
N ARG A 74 9.29 5.46 25.37
CA ARG A 74 8.06 5.15 24.61
C ARG A 74 8.30 4.39 23.31
N ILE A 75 9.56 4.15 22.93
CA ILE A 75 9.93 3.31 21.80
C ILE A 75 10.20 1.89 22.32
N LYS A 76 9.68 0.89 21.63
CA LYS A 76 9.95 -0.53 21.86
C LYS A 76 10.42 -1.15 20.56
N VAL A 77 11.37 -2.06 20.62
CA VAL A 77 11.77 -2.88 19.48
C VAL A 77 11.49 -4.33 19.80
N VAL A 78 10.83 -5.03 18.87
CA VAL A 78 10.57 -6.46 18.93
C VAL A 78 11.23 -7.13 17.72
N ASP A 79 11.81 -8.31 17.95
CA ASP A 79 12.45 -9.06 16.87
C ASP A 79 11.41 -9.79 16.01
N ASN A 80 11.64 -9.79 14.70
CA ASN A 80 10.88 -10.58 13.74
C ASN A 80 11.81 -11.55 13.00
N PRO A 81 12.11 -12.72 13.58
CA PRO A 81 13.02 -13.70 12.98
C PRO A 81 12.48 -14.31 11.68
N ARG A 82 11.17 -14.21 11.42
CA ARG A 82 10.58 -14.65 10.14
C ARG A 82 10.88 -13.70 8.98
N ARG A 83 11.33 -12.49 9.24
CA ARG A 83 11.77 -11.50 8.23
C ARG A 83 10.72 -11.13 7.18
N ILE A 84 9.44 -11.35 7.48
CA ILE A 84 8.30 -11.02 6.61
C ILE A 84 7.40 -9.97 7.27
N THR A 85 6.80 -9.10 6.46
CA THR A 85 5.99 -7.98 6.93
C THR A 85 4.79 -8.40 7.80
N PRO A 86 3.97 -9.41 7.45
CA PRO A 86 2.83 -9.77 8.30
C PRO A 86 3.25 -10.29 9.68
N ALA A 87 4.35 -11.02 9.79
CA ALA A 87 4.87 -11.45 11.09
C ALA A 87 5.38 -10.27 11.92
N ALA A 88 6.04 -9.28 11.28
CA ALA A 88 6.44 -8.04 11.95
C ALA A 88 5.21 -7.28 12.49
N LEU A 89 4.18 -7.11 11.66
CA LEU A 89 2.94 -6.43 12.07
C LEU A 89 2.27 -7.15 13.23
N ASN A 90 2.16 -8.48 13.18
CA ASN A 90 1.57 -9.28 14.25
C ASN A 90 2.37 -9.19 15.55
N ALA A 91 3.71 -9.27 15.48
CA ALA A 91 4.58 -9.10 16.63
C ALA A 91 4.41 -7.72 17.27
N ALA A 92 4.36 -6.66 16.44
CA ALA A 92 4.14 -5.30 16.92
C ALA A 92 2.76 -5.11 17.55
N ILE A 93 1.68 -5.65 16.95
CA ILE A 93 0.31 -5.60 17.50
C ILE A 93 0.26 -6.31 18.86
N THR A 94 0.90 -7.48 18.97
CA THR A 94 0.95 -8.25 20.23
C THR A 94 1.66 -7.49 21.33
N ALA A 95 2.76 -6.78 21.01
CA ALA A 95 3.53 -5.98 21.96
C ALA A 95 2.91 -4.61 22.28
N ALA A 96 1.98 -4.16 21.45
CA ALA A 96 1.28 -2.88 21.59
C ALA A 96 0.28 -2.91 22.75
N ARG A 97 0.07 -1.75 23.41
CA ARG A 97 -0.87 -1.58 24.52
C ARG A 97 -2.06 -0.68 24.15
N GLY A 98 -1.96 0.02 23.01
CA GLY A 98 -2.93 1.03 22.60
C GLY A 98 -4.30 0.46 22.28
N GLU A 99 -5.34 1.24 22.57
CA GLU A 99 -6.71 1.03 22.11
C GLU A 99 -6.86 1.32 20.62
N VAL A 100 -5.95 2.16 20.12
CA VAL A 100 -5.83 2.51 18.70
C VAL A 100 -4.46 2.04 18.21
N ILE A 101 -4.45 1.34 17.08
CA ILE A 101 -3.25 0.81 16.43
C ILE A 101 -3.05 1.55 15.11
N SER A 102 -1.98 2.33 15.01
CA SER A 102 -1.64 3.08 13.79
C SER A 102 -0.42 2.46 13.10
N ARG A 103 -0.57 2.00 11.86
CA ARG A 103 0.53 1.44 11.09
C ARG A 103 1.29 2.53 10.33
N VAL A 104 2.62 2.47 10.42
CA VAL A 104 3.52 3.33 9.65
C VAL A 104 4.65 2.46 9.09
N ASP A 105 4.90 2.50 7.79
CA ASP A 105 5.98 1.72 7.16
C ASP A 105 7.32 2.47 7.24
N GLY A 106 8.43 1.75 7.43
CA GLY A 106 9.77 2.30 7.76
C GLY A 106 10.40 3.28 6.76
N HIS A 107 9.79 3.50 5.59
CA HIS A 107 10.30 4.36 4.50
C HIS A 107 9.29 5.41 4.03
N CYS A 108 8.38 5.82 4.87
CA CYS A 108 7.45 6.91 4.60
C CYS A 108 7.82 8.17 5.40
N GLU A 109 7.13 9.25 5.13
CA GLU A 109 7.14 10.48 5.90
C GLU A 109 5.72 10.78 6.34
N VAL A 110 5.55 11.19 7.59
CA VAL A 110 4.25 11.54 8.17
C VAL A 110 4.23 12.99 8.62
N ALA A 111 3.09 13.65 8.53
CA ALA A 111 2.91 14.99 9.06
C ALA A 111 2.90 14.98 10.60
N THR A 112 3.17 16.12 11.22
CA THR A 112 3.19 16.28 12.69
C THR A 112 1.83 16.04 13.35
N ASP A 113 0.74 16.23 12.63
CA ASP A 113 -0.64 16.00 13.09
C ASP A 113 -1.22 14.64 12.64
N PHE A 114 -0.38 13.73 12.09
CA PHE A 114 -0.82 12.46 11.53
C PHE A 114 -1.63 11.62 12.53
N ILE A 115 -1.14 11.46 13.76
CA ILE A 115 -1.83 10.68 14.80
C ILE A 115 -3.14 11.36 15.22
N ARG A 116 -3.10 12.67 15.46
CA ARG A 116 -4.29 13.43 15.86
C ARG A 116 -5.39 13.35 14.83
N GLN A 117 -5.08 13.49 13.54
CA GLN A 117 -6.06 13.42 12.46
C GLN A 117 -6.69 12.03 12.36
N ASN A 118 -5.91 10.97 12.50
CA ASN A 118 -6.43 9.60 12.50
C ASN A 118 -7.39 9.36 13.69
N VAL A 119 -7.01 9.79 14.89
CA VAL A 119 -7.89 9.65 16.09
C VAL A 119 -9.18 10.45 15.92
N ARG A 120 -9.10 11.67 15.38
CA ARG A 120 -10.29 12.47 15.05
C ARG A 120 -11.22 11.76 14.07
N LEU A 121 -10.66 11.19 12.98
CA LEU A 121 -11.47 10.46 12.01
C LEU A 121 -12.18 9.25 12.63
N LEU A 122 -11.53 8.50 13.52
CA LEU A 122 -12.18 7.40 14.23
C LEU A 122 -13.34 7.89 15.12
N ALA A 123 -13.22 9.06 15.73
CA ALA A 123 -14.28 9.66 16.53
C ALA A 123 -15.43 10.25 15.70
N GLU A 124 -15.10 10.88 14.56
CA GLU A 124 -16.07 11.48 13.64
C GLU A 124 -16.87 10.42 12.84
N HIS A 125 -16.27 9.23 12.63
CA HIS A 125 -16.86 8.14 11.85
C HIS A 125 -16.92 6.84 12.68
N PRO A 126 -17.80 6.74 13.66
CA PRO A 126 -17.86 5.59 14.58
C PRO A 126 -18.18 4.25 13.89
N GLU A 127 -18.75 4.28 12.69
CA GLU A 127 -18.95 3.11 11.85
C GLU A 127 -17.70 2.67 11.09
N ALA A 128 -16.64 3.49 11.04
CA ALA A 128 -15.36 3.13 10.47
C ALA A 128 -14.55 2.31 11.47
N TRP A 129 -14.17 1.10 11.09
CA TRP A 129 -13.27 0.26 11.87
C TRP A 129 -11.82 0.64 11.65
N VAL A 130 -11.57 1.26 10.49
CA VAL A 130 -10.26 1.66 9.99
C VAL A 130 -10.34 3.03 9.37
N VAL A 131 -9.37 3.88 9.66
CA VAL A 131 -9.23 5.18 9.01
C VAL A 131 -7.80 5.37 8.47
N GLY A 132 -7.62 6.35 7.60
CA GLY A 132 -6.31 6.72 7.06
C GLY A 132 -6.39 7.89 6.10
N GLY A 133 -5.33 8.09 5.32
CA GLY A 133 -5.28 9.10 4.25
C GLY A 133 -5.22 8.48 2.86
N PRO A 134 -5.51 9.26 1.81
CA PRO A 134 -5.17 8.89 0.45
C PRO A 134 -3.64 8.92 0.27
N ILE A 135 -3.13 8.08 -0.65
CA ILE A 135 -1.68 7.98 -0.85
C ILE A 135 -1.18 9.19 -1.67
N VAL A 136 -0.27 9.96 -1.08
CA VAL A 136 0.50 10.95 -1.84
C VAL A 136 1.78 10.28 -2.35
N HIS A 137 1.82 10.01 -3.65
CA HIS A 137 2.97 9.41 -4.29
C HIS A 137 4.00 10.46 -4.69
N ALA A 138 5.27 10.27 -4.33
CA ALA A 138 6.38 11.13 -4.72
C ALA A 138 7.48 10.36 -5.45
N GLY A 139 8.08 10.99 -6.47
CA GLY A 139 9.20 10.44 -7.23
C GLY A 139 10.41 11.36 -7.20
N LYS A 140 11.61 10.84 -6.89
CA LYS A 140 12.86 11.61 -6.86
C LYS A 140 13.46 11.83 -8.26
N SER A 141 13.20 10.96 -9.23
CA SER A 141 13.64 11.08 -10.64
C SER A 141 12.48 11.44 -11.55
N ARG A 142 12.74 11.86 -12.80
CA ARG A 142 11.69 12.12 -13.80
C ARG A 142 10.81 10.90 -14.04
N PHE A 143 11.41 9.72 -14.16
CA PHE A 143 10.62 8.47 -14.27
C PHE A 143 9.85 8.17 -12.99
N GLY A 144 10.45 8.37 -11.79
CA GLY A 144 9.73 8.24 -10.52
C GLY A 144 8.53 9.19 -10.44
N GLN A 145 8.65 10.44 -10.90
CA GLN A 145 7.51 11.37 -10.97
C GLN A 145 6.43 10.87 -11.94
N ALA A 146 6.80 10.30 -13.08
CA ALA A 146 5.85 9.68 -14.00
C ALA A 146 5.15 8.44 -13.37
N VAL A 147 5.89 7.63 -12.61
CA VAL A 147 5.33 6.52 -11.83
C VAL A 147 4.35 7.02 -10.77
N ALA A 148 4.70 8.08 -10.03
CA ALA A 148 3.81 8.69 -9.04
C ALA A 148 2.48 9.13 -9.67
N VAL A 149 2.54 9.78 -10.84
CA VAL A 149 1.35 10.16 -11.62
C VAL A 149 0.57 8.92 -12.07
N ALA A 150 1.22 7.90 -12.63
CA ALA A 150 0.58 6.68 -13.10
C ALA A 150 -0.14 5.93 -11.95
N MET A 151 0.47 5.89 -10.75
CA MET A 151 -0.09 5.23 -9.57
C MET A 151 -1.26 6.00 -8.94
N SER A 152 -1.47 7.26 -9.30
CA SER A 152 -2.59 8.10 -8.86
C SER A 152 -3.59 8.39 -9.98
N HIS A 153 -3.40 7.81 -11.18
CA HIS A 153 -4.26 8.04 -12.33
C HIS A 153 -5.23 6.86 -12.55
N PRO A 154 -6.52 7.12 -12.87
CA PRO A 154 -7.48 6.04 -13.15
C PRO A 154 -6.99 5.02 -14.18
N GLY A 155 -6.26 5.47 -15.22
CA GLY A 155 -5.63 4.59 -16.21
C GLY A 155 -4.62 3.60 -15.64
N GLY A 156 -4.00 3.87 -14.49
CA GLY A 156 -3.02 2.99 -13.85
C GLY A 156 -3.59 2.09 -12.76
N VAL A 157 -4.59 2.59 -12.01
CA VAL A 157 -5.10 1.93 -10.81
C VAL A 157 -6.61 1.71 -10.82
N GLY A 158 -7.27 2.06 -11.93
CA GLY A 158 -8.72 2.01 -12.05
C GLY A 158 -9.40 2.95 -11.05
N MET A 159 -10.53 2.55 -10.51
CA MET A 159 -11.30 3.31 -9.52
C MET A 159 -10.86 3.03 -8.07
N ALA A 160 -9.56 2.81 -7.81
CA ALA A 160 -9.01 2.69 -6.47
C ALA A 160 -8.95 4.08 -5.80
N THR A 161 -10.09 4.56 -5.30
CA THR A 161 -10.30 5.94 -4.82
C THR A 161 -9.33 6.36 -3.71
N HIS A 162 -8.91 5.44 -2.86
CA HIS A 162 -7.87 5.68 -1.83
C HIS A 162 -6.49 6.10 -2.41
N ARG A 163 -6.32 6.05 -3.73
CA ARG A 163 -5.10 6.49 -4.44
C ARG A 163 -5.26 7.87 -5.08
N PHE A 164 -6.41 8.50 -4.94
CA PHE A 164 -6.65 9.87 -5.42
C PHE A 164 -6.43 10.85 -4.27
N GLU A 165 -5.40 11.69 -4.39
CA GLU A 165 -4.84 12.55 -3.35
C GLU A 165 -5.89 13.38 -2.57
N ASN A 166 -6.95 13.83 -3.25
CA ASN A 166 -7.99 14.67 -2.64
C ASN A 166 -9.29 13.89 -2.33
N TYR A 167 -9.24 12.56 -2.35
CA TYR A 167 -10.43 11.78 -2.06
C TYR A 167 -10.72 11.74 -0.57
N GLU A 168 -11.97 12.00 -0.21
CA GLU A 168 -12.51 11.81 1.14
C GLU A 168 -13.74 10.92 1.09
N GLY A 169 -13.81 9.92 1.97
CA GLY A 169 -14.94 9.01 2.01
C GLY A 169 -14.58 7.56 2.30
N TYR A 170 -15.59 6.69 2.18
CA TYR A 170 -15.44 5.25 2.38
C TYR A 170 -14.72 4.59 1.21
N VAL A 171 -13.82 3.67 1.54
CA VAL A 171 -12.97 2.93 0.60
C VAL A 171 -12.94 1.44 0.94
N GLU A 172 -12.47 0.62 -0.01
CA GLU A 172 -12.30 -0.82 0.22
C GLU A 172 -11.19 -1.15 1.23
N GLY A 173 -10.24 -0.21 1.47
CA GLY A 173 -9.15 -0.33 2.44
C GLY A 173 -8.30 0.92 2.44
N ALA A 174 -7.86 1.34 3.63
CA ALA A 174 -6.95 2.47 3.82
C ALA A 174 -5.48 2.02 3.71
N GLN A 175 -4.61 2.93 3.27
CA GLN A 175 -3.17 2.77 3.35
C GLN A 175 -2.66 3.47 4.61
N PHE A 176 -1.56 2.97 5.20
CA PHE A 176 -1.10 3.39 6.54
C PHE A 176 -2.27 3.49 7.50
N PRO A 177 -3.00 2.37 7.68
CA PRO A 177 -4.28 2.36 8.36
C PRO A 177 -4.10 2.55 9.86
N THR A 178 -5.05 3.25 10.44
CA THR A 178 -5.25 3.32 11.88
C THR A 178 -6.53 2.58 12.23
N PHE A 179 -6.40 1.62 13.13
CA PHE A 179 -7.44 0.68 13.51
C PHE A 179 -7.90 0.92 14.96
N HIS A 180 -9.14 0.64 15.27
CA HIS A 180 -9.49 0.23 16.63
C HIS A 180 -8.86 -1.14 16.93
N ARG A 181 -8.27 -1.30 18.12
CA ARG A 181 -7.61 -2.56 18.52
C ARG A 181 -8.54 -3.77 18.47
N TRP A 182 -9.78 -3.61 18.90
CA TRP A 182 -10.79 -4.67 18.90
C TRP A 182 -11.06 -5.28 17.50
N VAL A 183 -10.68 -4.58 16.43
CA VAL A 183 -10.77 -5.13 15.06
C VAL A 183 -9.96 -6.42 14.95
N PHE A 184 -8.75 -6.45 15.52
CA PHE A 184 -7.90 -7.65 15.49
C PHE A 184 -8.45 -8.76 16.39
N ASP A 185 -9.12 -8.43 17.47
CA ASP A 185 -9.80 -9.42 18.34
C ASP A 185 -10.98 -10.05 17.59
N ARG A 186 -11.68 -9.26 16.77
CA ARG A 186 -12.89 -9.70 16.07
C ARG A 186 -12.60 -10.50 14.80
N ILE A 187 -11.62 -10.09 14.00
CA ILE A 187 -11.36 -10.70 12.69
C ILE A 187 -10.02 -11.43 12.60
N GLY A 188 -9.21 -11.40 13.66
CA GLY A 188 -7.85 -11.93 13.68
C GLY A 188 -6.82 -10.99 13.03
N MET A 189 -5.56 -11.31 13.23
CA MET A 189 -4.41 -10.55 12.76
C MET A 189 -4.10 -10.78 11.27
N PHE A 190 -2.96 -10.27 10.81
CA PHE A 190 -2.48 -10.49 9.44
C PHE A 190 -2.15 -11.97 9.18
N ASP A 191 -2.49 -12.46 8.00
CA ASP A 191 -2.15 -13.83 7.59
C ASP A 191 -0.65 -13.92 7.22
N GLU A 192 0.11 -14.62 8.05
CA GLU A 192 1.57 -14.75 7.89
C GLU A 192 1.99 -15.67 6.73
N LYS A 193 1.05 -16.34 6.08
CA LYS A 193 1.30 -17.06 4.82
C LYS A 193 1.33 -16.12 3.62
N LEU A 194 0.85 -14.88 3.77
CA LEU A 194 0.81 -13.88 2.71
C LEU A 194 1.97 -12.88 2.88
N VAL A 195 3.13 -13.17 2.31
CA VAL A 195 4.29 -12.25 2.34
C VAL A 195 3.96 -10.89 1.71
N ARG A 196 3.01 -10.85 0.77
CA ARG A 196 2.45 -9.64 0.17
C ARG A 196 0.93 -9.74 0.09
N ASN A 197 0.26 -8.61 -0.13
CA ASN A 197 -1.21 -8.48 -0.14
C ASN A 197 -1.88 -8.91 1.19
N GLN A 198 -1.11 -8.97 2.27
CA GLN A 198 -1.61 -9.21 3.62
C GLN A 198 -2.56 -8.10 4.08
N ASP A 199 -2.33 -6.87 3.63
CA ASP A 199 -3.17 -5.70 3.85
C ASP A 199 -4.50 -5.78 3.07
N ASP A 200 -4.44 -6.13 1.80
CA ASP A 200 -5.65 -6.34 0.99
C ASP A 200 -6.52 -7.49 1.53
N GLU A 201 -5.87 -8.55 2.01
CA GLU A 201 -6.57 -9.69 2.61
C GLU A 201 -7.24 -9.30 3.94
N LEU A 202 -6.55 -8.54 4.79
CA LEU A 202 -7.12 -8.04 6.03
C LEU A 202 -8.31 -7.11 5.75
N ASN A 203 -8.17 -6.15 4.83
CA ASN A 203 -9.25 -5.26 4.41
C ASN A 203 -10.45 -6.03 3.86
N TYR A 204 -10.20 -7.11 3.11
CA TYR A 204 -11.27 -7.97 2.63
C TYR A 204 -12.04 -8.63 3.80
N ARG A 205 -11.35 -9.17 4.83
CA ARG A 205 -12.01 -9.73 6.04
C ARG A 205 -12.77 -8.66 6.82
N ILE A 206 -12.24 -7.44 6.95
CA ILE A 206 -12.94 -6.31 7.57
C ILE A 206 -14.26 -6.06 6.85
N ASN A 207 -14.22 -5.90 5.51
CA ASN A 207 -15.41 -5.64 4.71
C ASN A 207 -16.44 -6.80 4.78
N GLN A 208 -15.99 -8.07 4.80
CA GLN A 208 -16.87 -9.22 4.95
C GLN A 208 -17.54 -9.28 6.32
N ALA A 209 -16.88 -8.76 7.37
CA ALA A 209 -17.44 -8.67 8.72
C ALA A 209 -18.35 -7.45 8.93
N GLY A 210 -18.61 -6.66 7.87
CA GLY A 210 -19.43 -5.45 7.92
C GLY A 210 -18.68 -4.19 8.35
N GLY A 211 -17.35 -4.28 8.54
CA GLY A 211 -16.51 -3.13 8.84
C GLY A 211 -16.33 -2.21 7.63
N LYS A 212 -16.07 -0.93 7.90
CA LYS A 212 -15.84 0.09 6.89
C LYS A 212 -14.46 0.72 7.09
N SER A 213 -13.85 1.13 5.97
CA SER A 213 -12.62 1.93 5.97
C SER A 213 -12.93 3.34 5.47
N TYR A 214 -12.46 4.38 6.15
CA TYR A 214 -12.65 5.78 5.75
C TYR A 214 -11.30 6.45 5.54
N VAL A 215 -11.17 7.28 4.51
CA VAL A 215 -9.97 8.07 4.24
C VAL A 215 -10.30 9.54 4.10
N SER A 216 -9.38 10.41 4.57
CA SER A 216 -9.47 11.84 4.43
C SER A 216 -8.10 12.46 4.09
N PRO A 217 -8.04 13.47 3.21
CA PRO A 217 -6.81 14.23 2.91
C PRO A 217 -6.22 14.98 4.13
N ARG A 218 -6.96 15.05 5.23
CA ARG A 218 -6.45 15.58 6.51
C ARG A 218 -5.30 14.72 7.06
N VAL A 219 -5.32 13.40 6.79
CA VAL A 219 -4.23 12.47 7.16
C VAL A 219 -3.17 12.51 6.07
N LYS A 220 -2.06 13.16 6.35
CA LYS A 220 -0.99 13.42 5.38
C LYS A 220 0.21 12.53 5.59
N TYR A 221 0.62 11.82 4.55
CA TYR A 221 1.87 11.08 4.46
C TYR A 221 2.35 11.01 3.02
N VAL A 222 3.65 10.79 2.83
CA VAL A 222 4.28 10.68 1.51
C VAL A 222 4.88 9.28 1.33
N TYR A 223 4.55 8.67 0.20
CA TYR A 223 5.10 7.39 -0.21
C TYR A 223 6.04 7.56 -1.42
N TYR A 224 7.32 7.24 -1.24
CA TYR A 224 8.31 7.32 -2.31
C TYR A 224 8.23 6.11 -3.24
N VAL A 225 7.86 6.35 -4.50
CA VAL A 225 7.70 5.31 -5.52
C VAL A 225 9.03 4.81 -6.09
N ARG A 226 9.00 3.66 -6.75
CA ARG A 226 10.16 3.10 -7.45
C ARG A 226 10.56 3.98 -8.64
N GLY A 227 11.85 4.31 -8.75
CA GLY A 227 12.39 5.23 -9.75
C GLY A 227 12.95 4.56 -11.00
N ARG A 228 12.87 3.22 -11.15
CA ARG A 228 13.40 2.46 -12.28
C ARG A 228 12.35 1.50 -12.85
N VAL A 229 12.33 1.32 -14.18
CA VAL A 229 11.38 0.44 -14.90
C VAL A 229 11.39 -0.98 -14.34
N GLY A 230 12.58 -1.60 -14.18
CA GLY A 230 12.67 -2.97 -13.65
C GLY A 230 12.16 -3.11 -12.22
N GLN A 231 12.36 -2.11 -11.36
CA GLN A 231 11.82 -2.11 -10.00
C GLN A 231 10.29 -1.99 -9.99
N LEU A 232 9.74 -1.12 -10.86
CA LEU A 232 8.29 -0.97 -11.02
C LEU A 232 7.67 -2.26 -11.55
N PHE A 233 8.29 -2.86 -12.59
CA PHE A 233 7.87 -4.15 -13.14
C PHE A 233 7.84 -5.22 -12.04
N LYS A 234 8.95 -5.40 -11.30
CA LYS A 234 9.04 -6.37 -10.20
C LYS A 234 7.94 -6.14 -9.16
N GLN A 235 7.68 -4.89 -8.79
CA GLN A 235 6.64 -4.53 -7.81
C GLN A 235 5.24 -4.97 -8.27
N TYR A 236 4.84 -4.61 -9.50
CA TYR A 236 3.50 -4.92 -10.01
C TYR A 236 3.33 -6.40 -10.36
N PHE A 237 4.39 -7.05 -10.84
CA PHE A 237 4.43 -8.50 -11.01
C PHE A 237 4.15 -9.23 -9.69
N HIS A 238 4.84 -8.85 -8.62
CA HIS A 238 4.62 -9.45 -7.31
C HIS A 238 3.23 -9.12 -6.74
N TYR A 239 2.71 -7.93 -6.95
CA TYR A 239 1.37 -7.58 -6.49
C TYR A 239 0.31 -8.51 -7.09
N SER A 240 0.38 -8.80 -8.37
CA SER A 240 -0.58 -9.68 -9.03
C SER A 240 -0.31 -11.16 -8.76
N PHE A 241 0.96 -11.59 -8.73
CA PHE A 241 1.34 -12.95 -8.36
C PHE A 241 0.79 -13.35 -6.99
N TRP A 242 0.93 -12.48 -5.99
CA TRP A 242 0.43 -12.70 -4.64
C TRP A 242 -1.09 -12.53 -4.50
N ARG A 243 -1.80 -12.09 -5.55
CA ARG A 243 -3.28 -12.13 -5.60
C ARG A 243 -3.82 -13.56 -5.66
N ILE A 244 -3.11 -14.45 -6.30
CA ILE A 244 -3.57 -15.83 -6.49
C ILE A 244 -3.81 -16.56 -5.16
N PRO A 245 -2.87 -16.56 -4.17
CA PRO A 245 -3.16 -17.12 -2.85
C PRO A 245 -4.37 -16.46 -2.15
N VAL A 246 -4.55 -15.15 -2.28
CA VAL A 246 -5.70 -14.44 -1.69
C VAL A 246 -7.01 -14.90 -2.35
N ILE A 247 -7.07 -14.95 -3.69
CA ILE A 247 -8.22 -15.46 -4.45
C ILE A 247 -8.52 -16.91 -4.08
N ARG A 248 -7.49 -17.76 -3.96
CA ARG A 248 -7.63 -19.16 -3.54
C ARG A 248 -8.21 -19.28 -2.14
N LYS A 249 -7.72 -18.47 -1.18
CA LYS A 249 -8.18 -18.46 0.21
C LYS A 249 -9.68 -18.11 0.30
N HIS A 250 -10.11 -17.09 -0.43
CA HIS A 250 -11.47 -16.57 -0.38
C HIS A 250 -12.39 -17.09 -1.49
N LYS A 251 -11.87 -17.94 -2.40
CA LYS A 251 -12.61 -18.57 -3.54
C LYS A 251 -13.21 -17.55 -4.52
N LYS A 252 -12.80 -16.29 -4.46
CA LYS A 252 -13.22 -15.20 -5.36
C LYS A 252 -12.19 -14.06 -5.34
N PRO A 253 -12.09 -13.24 -6.41
CA PRO A 253 -11.30 -12.03 -6.37
C PRO A 253 -11.90 -11.06 -5.34
N THR A 254 -11.03 -10.34 -4.61
CA THR A 254 -11.49 -9.35 -3.62
C THR A 254 -12.16 -8.16 -4.30
N THR A 255 -11.75 -7.82 -5.52
CA THR A 255 -12.40 -6.84 -6.40
C THR A 255 -12.31 -7.27 -7.86
N LEU A 256 -13.32 -6.95 -8.69
CA LEU A 256 -13.34 -7.32 -10.12
C LEU A 256 -12.21 -6.65 -10.92
N ARG A 257 -11.78 -5.44 -10.55
CA ARG A 257 -10.68 -4.73 -11.23
C ARG A 257 -9.35 -5.50 -11.23
N GLN A 258 -9.17 -6.47 -10.33
CA GLN A 258 -7.96 -7.28 -10.26
C GLN A 258 -7.80 -8.26 -11.42
N VAL A 259 -8.90 -8.66 -12.06
CA VAL A 259 -8.88 -9.59 -13.19
C VAL A 259 -8.91 -8.88 -14.55
N VAL A 260 -9.19 -7.58 -14.58
CA VAL A 260 -9.29 -6.80 -15.83
C VAL A 260 -7.96 -6.76 -16.60
N PRO A 261 -6.81 -6.39 -16.02
CA PRO A 261 -5.55 -6.34 -16.78
C PRO A 261 -5.13 -7.71 -17.37
N PRO A 262 -5.11 -8.82 -16.60
CA PRO A 262 -4.76 -10.11 -17.19
C PRO A 262 -5.73 -10.55 -18.29
N LEU A 263 -7.04 -10.35 -18.12
CA LEU A 263 -8.03 -10.67 -19.12
C LEU A 263 -7.83 -9.85 -20.41
N PHE A 264 -7.59 -8.54 -20.28
CA PHE A 264 -7.32 -7.65 -21.40
C PHE A 264 -6.09 -8.11 -22.21
N PHE A 265 -4.97 -8.40 -21.54
CA PHE A 265 -3.76 -8.83 -22.23
C PHE A 265 -3.88 -10.23 -22.84
N LEU A 266 -4.60 -11.16 -22.21
CA LEU A 266 -4.90 -12.46 -22.78
C LEU A 266 -5.79 -12.33 -24.04
N THR A 267 -6.81 -11.48 -24.00
CA THR A 267 -7.67 -11.17 -25.17
C THR A 267 -6.84 -10.53 -26.28
N MET A 268 -5.98 -9.57 -25.95
CA MET A 268 -5.10 -8.92 -26.92
C MET A 268 -4.17 -9.95 -27.59
N LEU A 269 -3.54 -10.82 -26.80
CA LEU A 269 -2.68 -11.88 -27.32
C LEU A 269 -3.47 -12.85 -28.23
N ALA A 270 -4.66 -13.26 -27.81
CA ALA A 270 -5.52 -14.14 -28.62
C ALA A 270 -5.91 -13.49 -29.97
N LEU A 271 -6.25 -12.20 -29.97
CA LEU A 271 -6.56 -11.47 -31.20
C LEU A 271 -5.33 -11.32 -32.11
N VAL A 272 -4.14 -11.08 -31.56
CA VAL A 272 -2.89 -11.03 -32.34
C VAL A 272 -2.62 -12.38 -33.00
N VAL A 273 -2.70 -13.47 -32.23
CA VAL A 273 -2.49 -14.84 -32.76
C VAL A 273 -3.53 -15.17 -33.84
N LEU A 274 -4.81 -14.90 -33.58
CA LEU A 274 -5.91 -15.12 -34.52
C LEU A 274 -5.73 -14.31 -35.82
N GLY A 275 -5.36 -13.02 -35.70
CA GLY A 275 -5.15 -12.15 -36.83
C GLY A 275 -3.95 -12.60 -37.71
N ILE A 276 -2.88 -13.10 -37.10
CA ILE A 276 -1.75 -13.70 -37.79
C ILE A 276 -2.20 -14.98 -38.51
N TRP A 277 -2.92 -15.86 -37.83
CA TRP A 277 -3.41 -17.12 -38.41
C TRP A 277 -4.37 -16.90 -39.59
N LEU A 278 -5.29 -15.94 -39.44
CA LEU A 278 -6.23 -15.56 -40.49
C LEU A 278 -5.60 -14.67 -41.57
N ARG A 279 -4.35 -14.23 -41.44
CA ARG A 279 -3.68 -13.24 -42.30
C ARG A 279 -4.45 -11.91 -42.37
N GLN A 280 -5.11 -11.52 -41.27
CA GLN A 280 -5.91 -10.28 -41.13
C GLN A 280 -5.17 -9.28 -40.22
N PRO A 281 -4.34 -8.37 -40.73
CA PRO A 281 -3.55 -7.45 -39.92
C PRO A 281 -4.41 -6.52 -39.07
N LEU A 282 -5.61 -6.17 -39.53
CA LEU A 282 -6.56 -5.36 -38.74
C LEU A 282 -6.97 -6.08 -37.44
N VAL A 283 -7.24 -7.39 -37.52
CA VAL A 283 -7.58 -8.18 -36.31
C VAL A 283 -6.40 -8.22 -35.34
N ALA A 284 -5.17 -8.40 -35.85
CA ALA A 284 -3.97 -8.48 -35.04
C ALA A 284 -3.62 -7.14 -34.38
N LEU A 285 -3.75 -6.01 -35.09
CA LEU A 285 -3.17 -4.74 -34.67
C LEU A 285 -4.16 -3.76 -34.04
N THR A 286 -5.48 -3.90 -34.25
CA THR A 286 -6.44 -2.90 -33.76
C THR A 286 -6.38 -2.72 -32.24
N LEU A 287 -6.46 -3.79 -31.47
CA LEU A 287 -6.45 -3.68 -29.99
C LEU A 287 -5.11 -3.17 -29.43
N PRO A 288 -3.93 -3.66 -29.87
CA PRO A 288 -2.65 -3.07 -29.53
C PRO A 288 -2.54 -1.58 -29.89
N ALA A 289 -2.98 -1.18 -31.09
CA ALA A 289 -2.93 0.22 -31.52
C ALA A 289 -3.82 1.13 -30.67
N VAL A 290 -5.06 0.71 -30.38
CA VAL A 290 -5.98 1.43 -29.51
C VAL A 290 -5.38 1.56 -28.10
N TYR A 291 -4.79 0.51 -27.56
CA TYR A 291 -4.13 0.54 -26.25
C TYR A 291 -2.98 1.56 -26.23
N VAL A 292 -2.07 1.51 -27.20
CA VAL A 292 -0.95 2.46 -27.29
C VAL A 292 -1.47 3.90 -27.47
N ALA A 293 -2.45 4.11 -28.34
CA ALA A 293 -3.06 5.42 -28.55
C ALA A 293 -3.68 5.99 -27.24
N ALA A 294 -4.37 5.14 -26.48
CA ALA A 294 -4.93 5.52 -25.18
C ALA A 294 -3.83 5.94 -24.19
N LEU A 295 -2.74 5.18 -24.08
CA LEU A 295 -1.61 5.54 -23.22
C LEU A 295 -0.96 6.87 -23.64
N VAL A 296 -0.76 7.08 -24.94
CA VAL A 296 -0.20 8.34 -25.47
C VAL A 296 -1.15 9.50 -25.21
N ALA A 297 -2.45 9.32 -25.38
CA ALA A 297 -3.46 10.34 -25.10
C ALA A 297 -3.46 10.73 -23.60
N ILE A 298 -3.34 9.75 -22.69
CA ILE A 298 -3.18 10.02 -21.25
C ILE A 298 -1.91 10.85 -21.02
N GLY A 299 -0.77 10.45 -21.56
CA GLY A 299 0.48 11.23 -21.48
C GLY A 299 0.32 12.66 -21.98
N ALA A 300 -0.25 12.84 -23.15
CA ALA A 300 -0.48 14.16 -23.77
C ALA A 300 -1.38 15.05 -22.90
N SER A 301 -2.45 14.50 -22.32
CA SER A 301 -3.37 15.23 -21.44
C SER A 301 -2.72 15.77 -20.17
N LEU A 302 -1.60 15.17 -19.75
CA LEU A 302 -0.86 15.54 -18.54
C LEU A 302 0.22 16.61 -18.78
N VAL A 303 0.57 16.91 -20.03
CA VAL A 303 1.60 17.90 -20.38
C VAL A 303 1.38 19.27 -19.72
N PRO A 304 0.16 19.85 -19.71
CA PRO A 304 -0.07 21.16 -19.10
C PRO A 304 0.18 21.20 -17.57
N ARG A 305 -0.01 20.05 -16.90
CA ARG A 305 0.07 19.97 -15.43
C ARG A 305 1.42 19.47 -14.91
N LYS A 306 2.10 18.60 -15.67
CA LYS A 306 3.30 17.89 -15.22
C LYS A 306 4.55 18.21 -16.06
N GLY A 307 4.40 18.98 -17.14
CA GLY A 307 5.45 19.28 -18.10
C GLY A 307 5.75 18.09 -19.04
N LEU A 308 6.28 18.40 -20.23
CA LEU A 308 6.54 17.40 -21.27
C LEU A 308 7.47 16.26 -20.83
N ALA A 309 8.53 16.60 -20.06
CA ALA A 309 9.54 15.62 -19.66
C ALA A 309 8.99 14.49 -18.74
N VAL A 310 8.03 14.81 -17.89
CA VAL A 310 7.37 13.81 -17.03
C VAL A 310 6.23 13.14 -17.77
N ALA A 311 5.38 13.92 -18.43
CA ALA A 311 4.19 13.44 -19.15
C ALA A 311 4.53 12.42 -20.24
N ALA A 312 5.62 12.60 -20.98
CA ALA A 312 6.11 11.67 -22.00
C ALA A 312 6.52 10.29 -21.42
N LEU A 313 6.86 10.22 -20.14
CA LEU A 313 7.24 8.96 -19.46
C LEU A 313 6.04 8.23 -18.83
N VAL A 314 4.88 8.89 -18.69
CA VAL A 314 3.67 8.28 -18.10
C VAL A 314 3.17 7.08 -18.90
N PRO A 315 3.10 7.11 -20.25
CA PRO A 315 2.75 5.93 -21.05
C PRO A 315 3.62 4.70 -20.74
N LEU A 316 4.93 4.91 -20.62
CA LEU A 316 5.87 3.84 -20.26
C LEU A 316 5.61 3.30 -18.85
N ALA A 317 5.36 4.17 -17.89
CA ALA A 317 5.04 3.76 -16.52
C ALA A 317 3.73 2.94 -16.47
N LEU A 318 2.67 3.42 -17.12
CA LEU A 318 1.38 2.72 -17.23
C LEU A 318 1.53 1.36 -17.91
N ALA A 319 2.21 1.30 -19.08
CA ALA A 319 2.45 0.05 -19.78
C ALA A 319 3.23 -0.94 -18.92
N THR A 320 4.27 -0.47 -18.21
CA THR A 320 5.05 -1.30 -17.27
C THR A 320 4.16 -1.89 -16.17
N MET A 321 3.29 -1.07 -15.56
CA MET A 321 2.37 -1.52 -14.51
C MET A 321 1.39 -2.58 -15.03
N HIS A 322 0.76 -2.34 -16.19
CA HIS A 322 -0.24 -3.22 -16.76
C HIS A 322 0.35 -4.56 -17.21
N VAL A 323 1.47 -4.52 -17.97
CA VAL A 323 2.14 -5.75 -18.47
C VAL A 323 2.68 -6.56 -17.30
N ALA A 324 3.34 -5.93 -16.33
CA ALA A 324 3.87 -6.61 -15.16
C ALA A 324 2.75 -7.26 -14.33
N TYR A 325 1.63 -6.56 -14.17
CA TYR A 325 0.48 -7.09 -13.45
C TYR A 325 -0.13 -8.30 -14.17
N ALA A 326 -0.36 -8.21 -15.49
CA ALA A 326 -0.88 -9.32 -16.27
C ALA A 326 0.08 -10.54 -16.24
N ALA A 327 1.36 -10.31 -16.44
CA ALA A 327 2.39 -11.37 -16.42
C ALA A 327 2.46 -12.07 -15.04
N GLY A 328 2.46 -11.31 -13.95
CA GLY A 328 2.50 -11.86 -12.59
C GLY A 328 1.26 -12.66 -12.25
N PHE A 329 0.07 -12.21 -12.70
CA PHE A 329 -1.19 -12.94 -12.50
C PHE A 329 -1.20 -14.26 -13.27
N CYS A 330 -0.83 -14.25 -14.57
CA CYS A 330 -0.75 -15.45 -15.40
C CYS A 330 0.29 -16.44 -14.85
N TYR A 331 1.47 -15.94 -14.44
CA TYR A 331 2.48 -16.78 -13.82
C TYR A 331 1.99 -17.37 -12.49
N GLY A 332 1.27 -16.61 -11.68
CA GLY A 332 0.65 -17.09 -10.44
C GLY A 332 -0.37 -18.21 -10.68
N LEU A 333 -1.21 -18.10 -11.72
CA LEU A 333 -2.14 -19.17 -12.11
C LEU A 333 -1.38 -20.43 -12.56
N PHE A 334 -0.31 -20.27 -13.36
CA PHE A 334 0.56 -21.38 -13.75
C PHE A 334 1.20 -22.05 -12.54
N ALA A 335 1.79 -21.27 -11.62
CA ALA A 335 2.42 -21.76 -10.41
C ALA A 335 1.43 -22.50 -9.49
N LEU A 336 0.17 -22.09 -9.45
CA LEU A 336 -0.86 -22.79 -8.68
C LEU A 336 -1.05 -24.25 -9.12
N GLY A 337 -0.95 -24.51 -10.42
CA GLY A 337 -1.07 -25.86 -10.99
C GLY A 337 0.22 -26.68 -10.89
N PHE A 338 1.37 -26.05 -11.10
CA PHE A 338 2.64 -26.75 -11.37
C PHE A 338 3.75 -26.48 -10.35
N HIS A 339 3.62 -25.45 -9.50
CA HIS A 339 4.69 -25.03 -8.59
C HIS A 339 4.13 -24.59 -7.23
N ARG A 340 3.52 -25.52 -6.51
CA ARG A 340 2.78 -25.26 -5.26
C ARG A 340 3.61 -24.57 -4.17
N GLY A 341 4.94 -24.76 -4.12
CA GLY A 341 5.87 -24.12 -3.21
C GLY A 341 6.27 -22.67 -3.57
N ALA A 342 5.76 -22.11 -4.69
CA ALA A 342 6.15 -20.78 -5.14
C ALA A 342 5.83 -19.66 -4.13
N TRP A 343 4.90 -19.88 -3.22
CA TRP A 343 4.50 -18.93 -2.15
C TRP A 343 5.09 -19.27 -0.78
N ASP A 344 5.89 -20.33 -0.65
CA ASP A 344 6.51 -20.67 0.61
C ASP A 344 7.57 -19.62 0.99
N VAL A 345 7.67 -19.32 2.29
CA VAL A 345 8.68 -18.38 2.79
C VAL A 345 10.07 -18.95 2.47
N GLY A 346 10.91 -18.14 1.82
CA GLY A 346 12.24 -18.55 1.34
C GLY A 346 12.29 -18.91 -0.14
N SER A 347 11.14 -19.03 -0.84
CA SER A 347 11.15 -19.18 -2.30
C SER A 347 11.68 -17.90 -2.99
N PRO A 348 12.18 -17.98 -4.25
CA PRO A 348 12.62 -16.78 -4.99
C PRO A 348 11.52 -15.71 -5.14
N MET A 349 10.25 -16.13 -5.10
CA MET A 349 9.09 -15.23 -5.21
C MET A 349 8.73 -14.54 -3.90
N THR A 350 9.29 -14.97 -2.77
CA THR A 350 9.10 -14.35 -1.44
C THR A 350 10.22 -13.39 -1.08
N SER A 351 11.31 -13.33 -1.87
CA SER A 351 12.40 -12.39 -1.66
C SER A 351 11.89 -10.96 -1.66
N LEU A 352 12.23 -10.19 -0.61
CA LEU A 352 11.89 -8.78 -0.51
C LEU A 352 12.55 -8.02 -1.68
N SER A 353 11.74 -7.24 -2.42
CA SER A 353 12.19 -6.51 -3.59
C SER A 353 12.77 -5.16 -3.18
N ARG A 354 13.89 -5.14 -2.50
CA ARG A 354 14.74 -3.95 -2.34
C ARG A 354 16.09 -4.15 -2.98
#